data_9b7f4470a8d808f782f9e783d790d63d
#
_entry.id   9b7f4470a8d808f782f9e783d790d63d
#
_cell.length_a   1.000
_cell.length_b   1.000
_cell.length_c   1.000
_cell.angle_alpha   90.00
_cell.angle_beta   90.00
_cell.angle_gamma   90.00
#
_symmetry.space_group_name_H-M   'P 1'
#
loop_
_entity.id
_entity.type
_entity.pdbx_description
1 polymer ?
#
loop_
_entity_poly.entity_id
_entity_poly.type
_entity_poly.pdbx_seq_one_letter_code
_entity_poly.pdbx_strand_id
1 'polypeptide(L)'
;YPRGGEKQLVYATTKRKVPCGGLPLDVGVVVANVGTCYAIDRAIREGRPLVERVTTVGGLVNKPSNFLVRIGTPISHLIEAAGGMEDGVKQLLSGGPMMGMAISRTDIPVTKGCSGVLCLGREAVEPEESACIRCGRCMRACPMDWAPAKLDSLMRAERYTDAANAGAM
;
A
#
# COMPACT_ATOMS: atom_id res chain seq x y z
N TYR A 1 -4.40 3.68 -9.56
CA TYR A 1 -4.15 4.20 -8.22
C TYR A 1 -5.19 5.27 -7.87
N PRO A 2 -5.88 5.24 -6.75
CA PRO A 2 -5.79 4.33 -5.60
C PRO A 2 -6.63 3.05 -5.71
N ARG A 3 -7.05 2.63 -6.89
CA ARG A 3 -7.91 1.45 -7.10
C ARG A 3 -7.30 0.11 -6.62
N GLY A 4 -6.00 0.08 -6.31
CA GLY A 4 -5.34 -1.06 -5.68
C GLY A 4 -5.67 -1.24 -4.18
N GLY A 5 -6.21 -0.23 -3.51
CA GLY A 5 -6.74 -0.38 -2.16
C GLY A 5 -7.96 -1.29 -2.17
N GLU A 6 -8.07 -2.20 -1.18
CA GLU A 6 -9.06 -3.27 -1.20
C GLU A 6 -10.51 -2.77 -1.36
N LYS A 7 -10.93 -1.80 -0.53
CA LYS A 7 -12.29 -1.24 -0.58
C LYS A 7 -12.55 -0.47 -1.88
N GLN A 8 -11.55 0.25 -2.39
CA GLN A 8 -11.61 0.96 -3.66
C GLN A 8 -11.72 -0.01 -4.83
N LEU A 9 -10.98 -1.13 -4.79
CA LEU A 9 -11.07 -2.18 -5.81
C LEU A 9 -12.47 -2.82 -5.84
N VAL A 10 -13.01 -3.17 -4.67
CA VAL A 10 -14.38 -3.71 -4.54
C VAL A 10 -15.38 -2.73 -5.16
N TYR A 11 -15.32 -1.46 -4.80
CA TYR A 11 -16.22 -0.46 -5.35
C TYR A 11 -16.03 -0.26 -6.87
N ALA A 12 -14.79 -0.20 -7.35
CA ALA A 12 -14.49 0.00 -8.76
C ALA A 12 -15.05 -1.13 -9.65
N THR A 13 -15.00 -2.37 -9.15
CA THR A 13 -15.38 -3.57 -9.91
C THR A 13 -16.85 -3.94 -9.74
N THR A 14 -17.39 -3.85 -8.53
CA THR A 14 -18.73 -4.35 -8.18
C THR A 14 -19.77 -3.25 -7.94
N LYS A 15 -19.33 -2.00 -7.79
CA LYS A 15 -20.14 -0.85 -7.32
C LYS A 15 -20.71 -1.02 -5.91
N ARG A 16 -20.27 -2.04 -5.15
CA ARG A 16 -20.67 -2.25 -3.77
C ARG A 16 -19.75 -1.46 -2.85
N LYS A 17 -20.33 -0.74 -1.88
CA LYS A 17 -19.59 0.03 -0.88
C LYS A 17 -19.40 -0.82 0.37
N VAL A 18 -18.15 -1.13 0.71
CA VAL A 18 -17.82 -1.78 1.99
C VAL A 18 -18.05 -0.76 3.12
N PRO A 19 -18.84 -1.11 4.15
CA PRO A 19 -19.10 -0.20 5.26
C PRO A 19 -17.81 0.27 5.97
N CYS A 20 -17.91 1.42 6.65
CA CYS A 20 -16.82 1.88 7.50
C CYS A 20 -16.59 0.86 8.63
N GLY A 21 -15.33 0.49 8.90
CA GLY A 21 -14.99 -0.60 9.82
C GLY A 21 -15.30 -2.02 9.32
N GLY A 22 -16.04 -2.17 8.22
CA GLY A 22 -16.41 -3.45 7.63
C GLY A 22 -15.35 -4.07 6.73
N LEU A 23 -15.61 -5.31 6.31
CA LEU A 23 -14.77 -6.13 5.44
C LEU A 23 -15.43 -6.34 4.07
N PRO A 24 -14.67 -6.65 3.01
CA PRO A 24 -15.23 -7.03 1.70
C PRO A 24 -16.30 -8.14 1.78
N LEU A 25 -16.15 -9.05 2.74
CA LEU A 25 -17.08 -10.14 2.96
C LEU A 25 -18.50 -9.66 3.31
N ASP A 26 -18.63 -8.53 3.99
CA ASP A 26 -19.94 -7.93 4.37
C ASP A 26 -20.78 -7.53 3.16
N VAL A 27 -20.12 -7.37 2.02
CA VAL A 27 -20.77 -7.10 0.73
C VAL A 27 -20.67 -8.29 -0.24
N GLY A 28 -20.35 -9.49 0.27
CA GLY A 28 -20.29 -10.72 -0.49
C GLY A 28 -19.13 -10.77 -1.49
N VAL A 29 -17.99 -10.19 -1.15
CA VAL A 29 -16.78 -10.13 -1.99
C VAL A 29 -15.60 -10.66 -1.22
N VAL A 30 -14.74 -11.44 -1.90
CA VAL A 30 -13.42 -11.84 -1.42
C VAL A 30 -12.37 -11.22 -2.33
N VAL A 31 -11.38 -10.55 -1.75
CA VAL A 31 -10.26 -9.98 -2.48
C VAL A 31 -9.02 -10.81 -2.18
N ALA A 32 -8.34 -11.27 -3.24
CA ALA A 32 -7.11 -12.02 -3.12
C ALA A 32 -6.04 -11.43 -4.03
N ASN A 33 -4.80 -11.35 -3.53
CA ASN A 33 -3.66 -10.94 -4.34
C ASN A 33 -3.34 -12.01 -5.38
N VAL A 34 -3.05 -11.60 -6.62
CA VAL A 34 -2.75 -12.53 -7.73
C VAL A 34 -1.57 -13.46 -7.42
N GLY A 35 -0.54 -12.97 -6.72
CA GLY A 35 0.58 -13.82 -6.28
C GLY A 35 0.16 -14.86 -5.25
N THR A 36 -0.83 -14.56 -4.40
CA THR A 36 -1.42 -15.52 -3.47
C THR A 36 -2.21 -16.60 -4.22
N CYS A 37 -3.04 -16.20 -5.19
CA CYS A 37 -3.77 -17.15 -6.03
C CYS A 37 -2.82 -18.09 -6.78
N TYR A 38 -1.76 -17.57 -7.37
CA TYR A 38 -0.73 -18.36 -8.03
C TYR A 38 -0.04 -19.35 -7.07
N ALA A 39 0.30 -18.90 -5.86
CA ALA A 39 0.93 -19.77 -4.85
C ALA A 39 -0.03 -20.88 -4.38
N ILE A 40 -1.32 -20.59 -4.23
CA ILE A 40 -2.35 -21.60 -3.90
C ILE A 40 -2.45 -22.65 -5.02
N ASP A 41 -2.51 -22.21 -6.27
CA ASP A 41 -2.56 -23.15 -7.42
C ASP A 41 -1.35 -24.09 -7.42
N ARG A 42 -0.14 -23.57 -7.23
CA ARG A 42 1.08 -24.39 -7.16
C ARG A 42 1.10 -25.33 -5.96
N ALA A 43 0.61 -24.87 -4.81
CA ALA A 43 0.53 -25.70 -3.60
C ALA A 43 -0.41 -26.90 -3.82
N ILE A 44 -1.57 -26.68 -4.47
CA ILE A 44 -2.57 -27.73 -4.71
C ILE A 44 -2.14 -28.67 -5.83
N ARG A 45 -1.66 -28.14 -6.97
CA ARG A 45 -1.34 -28.96 -8.14
C ARG A 45 0.03 -29.62 -8.08
N GLU A 46 1.02 -28.93 -7.53
CA GLU A 46 2.43 -29.37 -7.56
C GLU A 46 2.95 -29.77 -6.18
N GLY A 47 2.18 -29.58 -5.09
CA GLY A 47 2.65 -29.79 -3.72
C GLY A 47 3.76 -28.82 -3.29
N ARG A 48 3.94 -27.69 -3.99
CA ARG A 48 5.03 -26.73 -3.73
C ARG A 48 4.59 -25.66 -2.73
N PRO A 49 5.26 -25.57 -1.57
CA PRO A 49 4.98 -24.50 -0.62
C PRO A 49 5.44 -23.14 -1.14
N LEU A 50 4.92 -22.05 -0.56
CA LEU A 50 5.35 -20.68 -0.85
C LEU A 50 6.73 -20.43 -0.24
N VAL A 51 7.79 -20.63 -1.02
CA VAL A 51 9.20 -20.41 -0.64
C VAL A 51 9.86 -19.26 -1.39
N GLU A 52 9.20 -18.76 -2.43
CA GLU A 52 9.67 -17.66 -3.26
C GLU A 52 8.48 -16.79 -3.70
N ARG A 53 8.73 -15.53 -3.96
CA ARG A 53 7.71 -14.62 -4.47
C ARG A 53 8.32 -13.55 -5.37
N VAL A 54 7.48 -12.96 -6.22
CA VAL A 54 7.85 -11.75 -6.96
C VAL A 54 7.77 -10.56 -6.01
N THR A 55 8.87 -9.80 -5.93
CA THR A 55 8.98 -8.57 -5.14
C THR A 55 9.47 -7.46 -6.06
N THR A 56 8.74 -6.35 -6.11
CA THR A 56 9.11 -5.17 -6.88
C THR A 56 10.06 -4.29 -6.08
N VAL A 57 11.17 -3.87 -6.68
CA VAL A 57 12.03 -2.82 -6.12
C VAL A 57 11.90 -1.58 -6.98
N GLY A 58 11.58 -0.44 -6.37
CA GLY A 58 11.32 0.79 -7.08
C GLY A 58 11.53 2.05 -6.25
N GLY A 59 11.20 3.18 -6.84
CA GLY A 59 11.53 4.51 -6.31
C GLY A 59 12.92 4.93 -6.72
N LEU A 60 13.67 5.58 -5.84
CA LEU A 60 15.03 6.07 -6.07
C LEU A 60 16.05 4.92 -5.99
N VAL A 61 16.05 4.06 -7.01
CA VAL A 61 17.03 3.01 -7.24
C VAL A 61 17.48 3.04 -8.70
N ASN A 62 18.74 2.70 -8.97
CA ASN A 62 19.33 2.83 -10.31
C ASN A 62 18.62 2.00 -11.39
N LYS A 63 18.06 0.83 -11.03
CA LYS A 63 17.41 -0.09 -11.97
C LYS A 63 16.14 -0.67 -11.36
N PRO A 64 15.02 0.08 -11.31
CA PRO A 64 13.75 -0.45 -10.81
C PRO A 64 13.37 -1.74 -11.54
N SER A 65 13.04 -2.79 -10.79
CA SER A 65 12.82 -4.13 -11.36
C SER A 65 11.94 -5.00 -10.48
N ASN A 66 11.41 -6.06 -11.09
CA ASN A 66 10.73 -7.14 -10.39
C ASN A 66 11.69 -8.32 -10.25
N PHE A 67 11.83 -8.84 -9.04
CA PHE A 67 12.71 -9.98 -8.74
C PHE A 67 11.89 -11.15 -8.24
N LEU A 68 12.21 -12.36 -8.71
CA LEU A 68 11.77 -13.59 -8.06
C LEU A 68 12.73 -13.88 -6.90
N VAL A 69 12.24 -13.72 -5.68
CA VAL A 69 13.06 -13.71 -4.47
C VAL A 69 12.66 -14.86 -3.56
N ARG A 70 13.65 -15.57 -3.02
CA ARG A 70 13.41 -16.53 -1.93
C ARG A 70 13.02 -15.79 -0.65
N ILE A 71 12.02 -16.31 0.05
CA ILE A 71 11.63 -15.82 1.36
C ILE A 71 12.80 -16.00 2.31
N GLY A 72 13.11 -14.95 3.08
CA GLY A 72 14.29 -14.90 3.96
C GLY A 72 15.48 -14.12 3.38
N THR A 73 15.47 -13.77 2.07
CA THR A 73 16.52 -12.94 1.47
C THR A 73 16.49 -11.55 2.09
N PRO A 74 17.62 -10.99 2.56
CA PRO A 74 17.67 -9.62 3.06
C PRO A 74 17.27 -8.59 2.00
N ILE A 75 16.56 -7.54 2.41
CA ILE A 75 16.14 -6.45 1.51
C ILE A 75 17.35 -5.74 0.88
N SER A 76 18.48 -5.65 1.61
CA SER A 76 19.73 -5.09 1.06
C SER A 76 20.15 -5.75 -0.24
N HIS A 77 20.05 -7.08 -0.35
CA HIS A 77 20.41 -7.80 -1.58
C HIS A 77 19.51 -7.44 -2.76
N LEU A 78 18.22 -7.14 -2.50
CA LEU A 78 17.30 -6.72 -3.55
C LEU A 78 17.66 -5.32 -4.05
N ILE A 79 17.99 -4.42 -3.13
CA ILE A 79 18.41 -3.05 -3.45
C ILE A 79 19.73 -3.09 -4.24
N GLU A 80 20.69 -3.92 -3.84
CA GLU A 80 21.96 -4.13 -4.57
C GLU A 80 21.70 -4.68 -5.98
N ALA A 81 20.82 -5.68 -6.11
CA ALA A 81 20.44 -6.24 -7.41
C ALA A 81 19.73 -5.21 -8.31
N ALA A 82 19.04 -4.23 -7.71
CA ALA A 82 18.47 -3.08 -8.40
C ALA A 82 19.49 -1.97 -8.69
N GLY A 83 20.78 -2.25 -8.54
CA GLY A 83 21.88 -1.33 -8.84
C GLY A 83 22.19 -0.34 -7.71
N GLY A 84 21.65 -0.55 -6.53
CA GLY A 84 21.80 0.35 -5.37
C GLY A 84 20.75 1.47 -5.32
N MET A 85 20.74 2.16 -4.20
CA MET A 85 19.91 3.36 -3.99
C MET A 85 20.56 4.57 -4.68
N GLU A 86 19.72 5.44 -5.23
CA GLU A 86 20.13 6.78 -5.66
C GLU A 86 20.27 7.72 -4.44
N ASP A 87 20.92 8.84 -4.68
CA ASP A 87 21.00 9.90 -3.67
C ASP A 87 19.60 10.50 -3.38
N GLY A 88 19.39 10.91 -2.12
CA GLY A 88 18.16 11.58 -1.72
C GLY A 88 17.04 10.65 -1.21
N VAL A 89 17.30 9.35 -1.06
CA VAL A 89 16.36 8.45 -0.37
C VAL A 89 16.19 8.91 1.08
N LYS A 90 14.94 9.13 1.48
CA LYS A 90 14.55 9.56 2.84
C LYS A 90 13.84 8.49 3.62
N GLN A 91 13.12 7.61 2.92
CA GLN A 91 12.34 6.55 3.57
C GLN A 91 12.36 5.28 2.72
N LEU A 92 12.44 4.15 3.41
CA LEU A 92 12.23 2.84 2.82
C LEU A 92 10.87 2.29 3.25
N LEU A 93 10.12 1.72 2.30
CA LEU A 93 8.89 0.99 2.59
C LEU A 93 9.04 -0.47 2.20
N SER A 94 8.62 -1.36 3.09
CA SER A 94 8.36 -2.77 2.77
C SER A 94 6.88 -2.94 2.46
N GLY A 95 6.55 -3.24 1.22
CA GLY A 95 5.19 -3.31 0.70
C GLY A 95 4.90 -2.25 -0.36
N GLY A 96 3.62 -2.03 -0.63
CA GLY A 96 3.15 -1.01 -1.57
C GLY A 96 3.07 0.39 -0.96
N PRO A 97 2.93 1.44 -1.79
CA PRO A 97 2.92 2.83 -1.30
C PRO A 97 1.72 3.18 -0.40
N MET A 98 0.63 2.42 -0.49
CA MET A 98 -0.57 2.68 0.32
C MET A 98 -0.60 1.91 1.65
N MET A 99 -0.06 0.69 1.68
CA MET A 99 -0.20 -0.24 2.80
C MET A 99 1.14 -0.75 3.32
N GLY A 100 2.26 -0.29 2.73
CA GLY A 100 3.59 -0.67 3.15
C GLY A 100 3.97 -0.07 4.50
N MET A 101 4.85 -0.77 5.20
CA MET A 101 5.42 -0.31 6.47
C MET A 101 6.77 0.37 6.22
N ALA A 102 7.00 1.52 6.88
CA ALA A 102 8.30 2.15 6.90
C ALA A 102 9.31 1.25 7.63
N ILE A 103 10.48 1.10 7.04
CA ILE A 103 11.58 0.32 7.61
C ILE A 103 12.82 1.20 7.76
N SER A 104 13.55 1.01 8.85
CA SER A 104 14.80 1.75 9.15
C SER A 104 16.06 0.95 8.84
N ARG A 105 15.92 -0.34 8.51
CA ARG A 105 17.02 -1.28 8.29
C ARG A 105 16.78 -2.07 7.02
N THR A 106 17.84 -2.45 6.32
CA THR A 106 17.80 -3.22 5.07
C THR A 106 18.20 -4.67 5.25
N ASP A 107 18.71 -5.06 6.42
CA ASP A 107 19.09 -6.43 6.77
C ASP A 107 17.89 -7.31 7.17
N ILE A 108 16.67 -6.74 7.18
CA ILE A 108 15.45 -7.50 7.43
C ILE A 108 15.11 -8.39 6.24
N PRO A 109 14.57 -9.61 6.50
CA PRO A 109 14.28 -10.55 5.43
C PRO A 109 13.00 -10.21 4.66
N VAL A 110 12.97 -10.56 3.39
CA VAL A 110 11.73 -10.63 2.60
C VAL A 110 10.82 -11.70 3.22
N THR A 111 9.62 -11.29 3.59
CA THR A 111 8.60 -12.17 4.15
C THR A 111 7.57 -12.56 3.08
N LYS A 112 6.67 -13.50 3.42
CA LYS A 112 5.55 -13.90 2.55
C LYS A 112 4.64 -12.72 2.16
N GLY A 113 4.54 -11.69 2.99
CA GLY A 113 3.75 -10.47 2.73
C GLY A 113 4.46 -9.38 1.93
N CYS A 114 5.78 -9.44 1.79
CA CYS A 114 6.56 -8.38 1.14
C CYS A 114 6.39 -8.41 -0.40
N SER A 115 5.47 -7.63 -0.94
CA SER A 115 5.24 -7.51 -2.38
C SER A 115 6.13 -6.47 -3.07
N GLY A 116 6.78 -5.60 -2.31
CA GLY A 116 7.65 -4.57 -2.85
C GLY A 116 8.57 -3.96 -1.81
N VAL A 117 9.60 -3.29 -2.31
CA VAL A 117 10.52 -2.44 -1.55
C VAL A 117 10.59 -1.11 -2.31
N LEU A 118 10.22 -0.02 -1.65
CA LEU A 118 10.21 1.30 -2.25
C LEU A 118 11.19 2.23 -1.53
N CYS A 119 12.07 2.84 -2.32
CA CYS A 119 13.01 3.86 -1.87
C CYS A 119 12.41 5.23 -2.19
N LEU A 120 11.86 5.91 -1.18
CA LEU A 120 11.13 7.17 -1.36
C LEU A 120 12.03 8.38 -1.11
N GLY A 121 11.92 9.37 -2.00
CA GLY A 121 12.55 10.68 -1.85
C GLY A 121 11.72 11.65 -1.01
N ARG A 122 12.26 12.87 -0.83
CA ARG A 122 11.65 13.92 -0.01
C ARG A 122 10.23 14.29 -0.47
N GLU A 123 10.01 14.41 -1.76
CA GLU A 123 8.69 14.80 -2.31
C GLU A 123 7.56 13.82 -1.94
N ALA A 124 7.89 12.53 -1.79
CA ALA A 124 6.92 11.50 -1.43
C ALA A 124 6.68 11.41 0.08
N VAL A 125 7.65 11.88 0.90
CA VAL A 125 7.62 11.74 2.37
C VAL A 125 7.20 13.04 3.05
N GLU A 126 7.66 14.16 2.53
CA GLU A 126 7.45 15.50 3.06
C GLU A 126 6.85 16.43 2.00
N PRO A 127 5.60 16.19 1.51
CA PRO A 127 4.97 17.06 0.55
C PRO A 127 4.74 18.45 1.17
N GLU A 128 4.90 19.50 0.36
CA GLU A 128 4.59 20.86 0.80
C GLU A 128 3.10 21.00 1.13
N GLU A 129 2.82 21.45 2.34
CA GLU A 129 1.44 21.72 2.75
C GLU A 129 0.93 23.01 2.11
N SER A 130 -0.30 22.95 1.62
CA SER A 130 -1.00 24.12 1.10
C SER A 130 -2.40 24.26 1.70
N ALA A 131 -2.90 25.50 1.77
CA ALA A 131 -4.25 25.73 2.27
C ALA A 131 -5.31 25.09 1.37
N CYS A 132 -6.31 24.46 1.97
CA CYS A 132 -7.41 23.86 1.26
C CYS A 132 -8.27 24.94 0.55
N ILE A 133 -8.34 24.89 -0.77
CA ILE A 133 -9.15 25.82 -1.60
C ILE A 133 -10.64 25.46 -1.64
N ARG A 134 -11.09 24.46 -0.89
CA ARG A 134 -12.48 24.00 -0.76
C ARG A 134 -13.16 23.61 -2.10
N CYS A 135 -12.41 23.13 -3.09
CA CYS A 135 -12.95 22.75 -4.40
C CYS A 135 -13.82 21.47 -4.41
N GLY A 136 -13.83 20.68 -3.33
CA GLY A 136 -14.64 19.47 -3.19
C GLY A 136 -14.21 18.28 -4.05
N ARG A 137 -13.07 18.34 -4.75
CA ARG A 137 -12.58 17.22 -5.61
C ARG A 137 -12.35 15.95 -4.81
N CYS A 138 -11.81 16.06 -3.59
CA CYS A 138 -11.56 14.92 -2.70
C CYS A 138 -12.86 14.18 -2.33
N MET A 139 -13.97 14.90 -2.10
CA MET A 139 -15.27 14.30 -1.84
C MET A 139 -15.81 13.57 -3.06
N ARG A 140 -15.74 14.20 -4.24
CA ARG A 140 -16.20 13.57 -5.49
C ARG A 140 -15.40 12.35 -5.91
N ALA A 141 -14.12 12.33 -5.54
CA ALA A 141 -13.22 11.21 -5.86
C ALA A 141 -13.28 10.08 -4.82
N CYS A 142 -13.83 10.34 -3.63
CA CYS A 142 -13.85 9.37 -2.55
C CYS A 142 -14.88 8.27 -2.81
N PRO A 143 -14.50 6.99 -2.97
CA PRO A 143 -15.43 5.89 -3.19
C PRO A 143 -16.23 5.53 -1.93
N MET A 144 -15.87 6.09 -0.77
CA MET A 144 -16.50 5.88 0.53
C MET A 144 -17.45 7.02 0.92
N ASP A 145 -17.63 8.02 0.04
CA ASP A 145 -18.43 9.23 0.28
C ASP A 145 -17.96 10.06 1.50
N TRP A 146 -16.70 9.98 1.84
CA TRP A 146 -16.15 10.79 2.92
C TRP A 146 -15.90 12.23 2.47
N ALA A 147 -15.82 13.12 3.46
CA ALA A 147 -15.42 14.52 3.28
C ALA A 147 -13.99 14.75 3.80
N PRO A 148 -12.92 14.37 3.04
CA PRO A 148 -11.55 14.39 3.55
C PRO A 148 -11.12 15.74 4.11
N ALA A 149 -11.47 16.85 3.44
CA ALA A 149 -11.14 18.19 3.91
C ALA A 149 -11.83 18.55 5.24
N LYS A 150 -13.04 18.02 5.50
CA LYS A 150 -13.73 18.20 6.79
C LYS A 150 -13.04 17.35 7.87
N LEU A 151 -12.69 16.11 7.55
CA LEU A 151 -11.98 15.23 8.47
C LEU A 151 -10.63 15.84 8.88
N ASP A 152 -9.83 16.32 7.92
CA ASP A 152 -8.57 17.01 8.19
C ASP A 152 -8.78 18.22 9.13
N SER A 153 -9.79 19.06 8.85
CA SER A 153 -10.10 20.20 9.70
C SER A 153 -10.50 19.81 11.13
N LEU A 154 -11.27 18.73 11.30
CA LEU A 154 -11.66 18.23 12.61
C LEU A 154 -10.46 17.64 13.38
N MET A 155 -9.59 16.92 12.68
CA MET A 155 -8.36 16.34 13.26
C MET A 155 -7.39 17.43 13.71
N ARG A 156 -7.16 18.48 12.89
CA ARG A 156 -6.33 19.63 13.25
C ARG A 156 -6.90 20.45 14.42
N ALA A 157 -8.22 20.44 14.59
CA ALA A 157 -8.91 21.06 15.72
C ALA A 157 -9.04 20.14 16.94
N GLU A 158 -8.41 18.96 16.94
CA GLU A 158 -8.44 17.94 17.99
C GLU A 158 -9.85 17.46 18.36
N ARG A 159 -10.82 17.63 17.43
CA ARG A 159 -12.20 17.19 17.58
C ARG A 159 -12.38 15.74 17.17
N TYR A 160 -11.70 14.83 17.86
CA TYR A 160 -11.60 13.41 17.47
C TYR A 160 -12.94 12.68 17.46
N THR A 161 -13.82 12.95 18.43
CA THR A 161 -15.17 12.37 18.46
C THR A 161 -16.00 12.77 17.24
N ASP A 162 -15.93 14.05 16.85
CA ASP A 162 -16.65 14.53 15.67
C ASP A 162 -16.05 13.97 14.38
N ALA A 163 -14.72 13.80 14.33
CA ALA A 163 -14.04 13.15 13.21
C ALA A 163 -14.47 11.68 13.10
N ALA A 164 -14.50 10.94 14.21
CA ALA A 164 -14.97 9.54 14.23
C ALA A 164 -16.43 9.44 13.74
N ASN A 165 -17.33 10.31 14.22
CA ASN A 165 -18.71 10.37 13.76
C ASN A 165 -18.85 10.74 12.27
N ALA A 166 -17.86 11.44 11.72
CA ALA A 166 -17.77 11.78 10.30
C ALA A 166 -17.07 10.69 9.45
N GLY A 167 -16.72 9.56 10.06
CA GLY A 167 -16.15 8.38 9.39
C GLY A 167 -14.63 8.23 9.48
N ALA A 168 -13.93 9.03 10.28
CA ALA A 168 -12.52 8.81 10.59
C ALA A 168 -12.41 7.71 11.65
N MET A 169 -12.03 6.50 11.24
CA MET A 169 -11.71 5.38 12.13
C MET A 169 -10.39 4.76 11.74
#